data_e39d85b76ca316eb1d86ee249ea287fd
#
_entry.id   e39d85b76ca316eb1d86ee249ea287fd
#
_cell.length_a   1.000
_cell.length_b   1.000
_cell.length_c   1.000
_cell.angle_alpha   90.00
_cell.angle_beta   90.00
_cell.angle_gamma   90.00
#
_symmetry.space_group_name_H-M   'P 1'
#
loop_
_entity.id
_entity.type
_entity.pdbx_description
1 polymer ?
#
loop_
_entity_poly.entity_id
_entity_poly.type
_entity_poly.pdbx_seq_one_letter_code
_entity_poly.pdbx_strand_id
1 'polypeptide(L)' 'PKQVAIETNALLSKLDRLSALASKKENAVKLLFDSSTQEIYLTIERDYGRGTQTVSAAIPDELGKFEIQFNINYLIDAL' A
#
# COMPACT_ATOMS: atom_id res chain seq x y z
N PRO A 1 10.56 14.88 -12.96
CA PRO A 1 10.31 14.44 -11.60
C PRO A 1 9.98 12.95 -11.52
N LYS A 2 10.39 12.34 -10.44
CA LYS A 2 10.15 10.93 -10.20
C LYS A 2 8.73 10.76 -9.69
N GLN A 3 7.92 10.04 -10.43
CA GLN A 3 6.52 9.81 -10.07
C GLN A 3 6.17 8.34 -10.17
N VAL A 4 5.31 7.90 -9.24
CA VAL A 4 4.72 6.57 -9.28
C VAL A 4 3.27 6.74 -9.72
N ALA A 5 2.91 6.07 -10.80
CA ALA A 5 1.54 6.13 -11.33
C ALA A 5 0.76 4.90 -10.91
N ILE A 6 -0.35 5.10 -10.21
CA ILE A 6 -1.19 4.03 -9.69
C ILE A 6 -2.63 4.29 -10.11
N GLU A 7 -3.35 3.24 -10.54
CA GLU A 7 -4.78 3.37 -10.77
C GLU A 7 -5.47 3.52 -9.42
N THR A 8 -6.11 4.67 -9.20
CA THR A 8 -6.67 5.05 -7.90
C THR A 8 -7.74 4.08 -7.40
N ASN A 9 -8.64 3.65 -8.29
CA ASN A 9 -9.72 2.74 -7.88
C ASN A 9 -9.18 1.37 -7.47
N ALA A 10 -8.15 0.88 -8.15
CA ALA A 10 -7.53 -0.38 -7.80
C ALA A 10 -6.86 -0.28 -6.43
N LEU A 11 -6.12 0.80 -6.18
CA LEU A 11 -5.48 1.02 -4.90
C LEU A 11 -6.51 1.14 -3.78
N LEU A 12 -7.55 1.93 -4.00
CA LEU A 12 -8.60 2.15 -3.00
C LEU A 12 -9.31 0.84 -2.65
N SER A 13 -9.61 0.02 -3.65
CA SER A 13 -10.25 -1.27 -3.44
C SER A 13 -9.40 -2.18 -2.56
N LYS A 14 -8.08 -2.22 -2.81
CA LYS A 14 -7.17 -3.05 -2.00
C LYS A 14 -7.03 -2.51 -0.58
N LEU A 15 -6.98 -1.20 -0.43
CA LEU A 15 -6.92 -0.59 0.89
C LEU A 15 -8.19 -0.86 1.69
N ASP A 16 -9.34 -0.80 1.04
CA ASP A 16 -10.62 -1.12 1.71
C ASP A 16 -10.63 -2.55 2.25
N ARG A 17 -10.06 -3.49 1.49
CA ARG A 17 -9.97 -4.88 1.95
C ARG A 17 -9.09 -4.99 3.19
N LEU A 18 -7.96 -4.29 3.20
CA LEU A 18 -7.06 -4.30 4.34
C LEU A 18 -7.63 -3.55 5.54
N SER A 19 -8.45 -2.53 5.31
CA SER A 19 -9.02 -1.73 6.40
C SER A 19 -9.91 -2.56 7.32
N ALA A 20 -10.45 -3.67 6.82
CA ALA A 20 -11.24 -4.59 7.64
C ALA A 20 -10.40 -5.21 8.75
N LEU A 21 -9.07 -5.24 8.59
CA LEU A 21 -8.14 -5.76 9.60
C LEU A 21 -7.63 -4.68 10.54
N ALA A 22 -7.85 -3.42 10.19
CA ALA A 22 -7.33 -2.30 10.99
C ALA A 22 -8.18 -2.06 12.24
N SER A 23 -7.55 -1.52 13.26
CA SER A 23 -8.23 -1.09 14.48
C SER A 23 -7.77 0.32 14.82
N LYS A 24 -8.33 0.89 15.89
CA LYS A 24 -7.90 2.22 16.32
C LYS A 24 -6.42 2.25 16.73
N LYS A 25 -5.89 1.12 17.19
CA LYS A 25 -4.50 1.02 17.64
C LYS A 25 -3.58 0.51 16.53
N GLU A 26 -4.09 -0.37 15.67
CA GLU A 26 -3.28 -1.03 14.65
C GLU A 26 -3.86 -0.70 13.28
N ASN A 27 -3.49 0.47 12.77
CA ASN A 27 -4.02 1.00 11.52
C ASN A 27 -2.93 1.38 10.51
N ALA A 28 -1.69 0.99 10.79
CA ALA A 28 -0.59 1.30 9.88
C ALA A 28 -0.53 0.29 8.76
N VAL A 29 -0.45 0.78 7.53
CA VAL A 29 -0.25 -0.05 6.35
C VAL A 29 1.15 0.21 5.82
N LYS A 30 1.88 -0.85 5.49
CA LYS A 30 3.17 -0.75 4.84
C LYS A 30 2.99 -0.88 3.33
N LEU A 31 3.61 0.02 2.60
CA LEU A 31 3.61 -0.02 1.14
C LEU A 31 5.04 -0.26 0.69
N LEU A 32 5.29 -1.42 0.09
CA LEU A 32 6.57 -1.75 -0.50
C LEU A 32 6.47 -1.58 -2.01
N PHE A 33 7.23 -0.62 -2.52
CA PHE A 33 7.29 -0.33 -3.95
C PHE A 33 8.46 -1.08 -4.56
N ASP A 34 8.21 -1.81 -5.63
CA ASP A 34 9.25 -2.62 -6.29
C ASP A 34 9.24 -2.33 -7.79
N SER A 35 10.26 -1.61 -8.25
CA SER A 35 10.36 -1.25 -9.67
C SER A 35 10.63 -2.46 -10.55
N SER A 36 11.26 -3.51 -10.03
CA SER A 36 11.56 -4.70 -10.83
C SER A 36 10.31 -5.49 -11.19
N THR A 37 9.30 -5.48 -10.33
CA THR A 37 8.03 -6.16 -10.58
C THR A 37 6.92 -5.22 -11.04
N GLN A 38 7.14 -3.91 -10.91
CA GLN A 38 6.14 -2.88 -11.19
C GLN A 38 4.89 -3.09 -10.35
N GLU A 39 5.10 -3.39 -9.08
CA GLU A 39 4.02 -3.66 -8.13
C GLU A 39 4.26 -2.96 -6.80
N ILE A 40 3.15 -2.69 -6.11
CA ILE A 40 3.18 -2.20 -4.73
C ILE A 40 2.54 -3.27 -3.87
N TYR A 41 3.24 -3.68 -2.83
CA TYR A 41 2.76 -4.67 -1.87
C TYR A 41 2.24 -3.92 -0.64
N LEU A 42 0.97 -4.12 -0.34
CA LEU A 42 0.28 -3.46 0.77
C LEU A 42 0.12 -4.48 1.89
N THR A 43 0.69 -4.20 3.06
CA THR A 43 0.67 -5.15 4.16
C THR A 43 0.21 -4.47 5.44
N ILE A 44 -0.72 -5.12 6.15
CA ILE A 44 -1.11 -4.72 7.49
C ILE A 44 -0.84 -5.91 8.41
N GLU A 45 -0.16 -5.68 9.52
CA GLU A 45 0.19 -6.74 10.47
C GLU A 45 -0.55 -6.57 11.76
N ARG A 46 -1.02 -7.68 12.30
CA ARG A 46 -1.75 -7.77 13.56
C ARG A 46 -1.16 -8.89 14.39
N ASP A 47 -1.43 -8.88 15.69
CA ASP A 47 -0.94 -9.91 16.60
C ASP A 47 -1.32 -11.32 16.18
N TYR A 48 -2.47 -11.47 15.56
CA TYR A 48 -3.03 -12.77 15.19
C TYR A 48 -2.99 -13.03 13.68
N GLY A 49 -2.30 -12.20 12.93
CA GLY A 49 -2.22 -12.44 11.49
C GLY A 49 -1.81 -11.21 10.71
N ARG A 50 -1.75 -11.40 9.41
CA ARG A 50 -1.30 -10.37 8.48
C ARG A 50 -2.17 -10.42 7.22
N GLY A 51 -2.55 -9.24 6.73
CA GLY A 51 -3.22 -9.12 5.44
C GLY A 51 -2.29 -8.51 4.43
N THR A 52 -2.28 -9.05 3.22
CA THR A 52 -1.44 -8.53 2.13
C THR A 52 -2.28 -8.40 0.87
N GLN A 53 -2.13 -7.28 0.17
CA GLN A 53 -2.71 -7.05 -1.14
C GLN A 53 -1.62 -6.52 -2.06
N THR A 54 -1.82 -6.69 -3.36
CA THR A 54 -0.86 -6.25 -4.37
C THR A 54 -1.59 -5.42 -5.41
N VAL A 55 -0.96 -4.33 -5.85
CA VAL A 55 -1.51 -3.50 -6.91
C VAL A 55 -0.41 -3.16 -7.90
N SER A 56 -0.76 -3.18 -9.19
CA SER A 56 0.17 -2.81 -10.25
C SER A 56 0.37 -1.30 -10.26
N ALA A 57 1.60 -0.88 -10.56
CA ALA A 57 1.94 0.54 -10.62
C ALA A 57 3.07 0.76 -11.61
N ALA A 58 3.14 1.96 -12.16
CA ALA A 58 4.28 2.36 -12.98
C ALA A 58 5.30 3.01 -12.06
N ILE A 59 6.41 2.33 -11.80
CA ILE A 59 7.44 2.75 -10.87
C ILE A 59 8.74 3.00 -11.62
N PRO A 60 9.31 4.22 -11.55
CA PRO A 60 10.60 4.48 -12.22
C PRO A 60 11.68 3.55 -11.71
N ASP A 61 12.52 3.03 -12.63
CA ASP A 61 13.59 2.09 -12.28
C ASP A 61 14.54 2.66 -11.24
N GLU A 62 14.81 3.95 -11.30
CA GLU A 62 15.73 4.61 -10.39
C GLU A 62 15.26 4.64 -8.94
N LEU A 63 13.97 4.42 -8.70
CA LEU A 63 13.46 4.32 -7.33
C LEU A 63 13.77 2.98 -6.70
N GLY A 64 14.02 1.94 -7.50
CA GLY A 64 14.38 0.62 -7.02
C GLY A 64 13.30 0.02 -6.15
N LYS A 65 13.66 -0.28 -4.92
CA LYS A 65 12.76 -0.88 -3.95
C LYS A 65 12.77 -0.01 -2.70
N PHE A 66 11.58 0.43 -2.26
CA PHE A 66 11.49 1.25 -1.05
C PHE A 66 10.17 1.00 -0.35
N GLU A 67 10.15 1.31 0.95
CA GLU A 67 9.01 1.05 1.82
C GLU A 67 8.61 2.32 2.54
N ILE A 68 7.31 2.59 2.62
CA ILE A 68 6.74 3.64 3.44
C ILE A 68 5.56 3.09 4.23
N GLN A 69 5.23 3.78 5.33
CA GLN A 69 4.17 3.34 6.23
C GLN A 69 3.22 4.50 6.47
N PHE A 70 1.92 4.22 6.41
CA PHE A 70 0.87 5.22 6.59
C PHE A 70 -0.23 4.69 7.50
N ASN A 71 -0.96 5.62 8.11
CA ASN A 71 -2.25 5.30 8.71
C ASN A 71 -3.21 5.02 7.55
N ILE A 72 -3.79 3.81 7.52
CA ILE A 72 -4.61 3.38 6.39
C ILE A 72 -5.83 4.27 6.19
N ASN A 73 -6.43 4.76 7.28
CA ASN A 73 -7.62 5.61 7.18
C ASN A 73 -7.28 6.97 6.54
N TYR A 74 -6.14 7.53 6.89
CA TYR A 74 -5.70 8.79 6.29
C TYR A 74 -5.39 8.61 4.81
N LEU A 75 -4.81 7.48 4.45
CA LEU A 75 -4.49 7.20 3.06
C LEU A 75 -5.77 7.03 2.22
N ILE A 76 -6.74 6.31 2.73
CA ILE A 76 -8.04 6.15 2.05
C ILE A 76 -8.73 7.50 1.86
N ASP A 77 -8.73 8.33 2.89
CA ASP A 77 -9.37 9.65 2.83
C ASP A 77 -8.68 10.57 1.81
N ALA A 78 -7.39 10.41 1.60
CA ALA A 78 -6.62 11.23 0.67
C ALA A 78 -6.87 10.85 -0.80
N LEU A 79 -7.42 9.69 -1.07
CA LEU A 79 -7.70 9.21 -2.41
C LEU A 79 -9.13 9.56 -2.80
#